data_c2ab1775fb65eb1961da3152b7fd342d
#
_entry.id   c2ab1775fb65eb1961da3152b7fd342d
#
_cell.length_a   1.000
_cell.length_b   1.000
_cell.length_c   1.000
_cell.angle_alpha   90.00
_cell.angle_beta   90.00
_cell.angle_gamma   90.00
#
_symmetry.space_group_name_H-M   'P 1'
#
loop_
_entity.id
_entity.type
_entity.pdbx_description
1 polymer ?
#
loop_
_entity_poly.entity_id
_entity_poly.type
_entity_poly.pdbx_seq_one_letter_code
_entity_poly.pdbx_strand_id
1 'polypeptide(L)'
;DSSGRMVKGEKKISGYWYLFKESTGEMITGWYDFPNKKVYYDSSGRMVKGEKKISGYWYLFKESTGEMITGWYDFPNKKVYYDSSGRMVKGEKTISGKTYYFDQATGAMVKNDFAENKYYGSDGVLVPESKYSSVFYKIEGSTATSIDQMVRLYEDKSPIPYPSNDLKSGGAENIKDFAAIYYEEAQKEGIKAEVAWAQTMHETGWLKFGGQVEISQYNFAGLGATDGGASGASFDDVRTGVRAQIQHLKAYASTAKLNQDCVDPRFNYVKRGCAQYVEILGQKENPNGYGWATSENYGISIKKLIAEMI
;
A
#
# COMPACT_ATOMS: atom_id res chain seq x y z
N ASP A 1 -35.54 23.81 37.16
CA ASP A 1 -35.40 25.12 36.47
C ASP A 1 -35.29 26.26 37.50
N SER A 2 -35.19 27.48 37.02
CA SER A 2 -35.07 28.68 37.87
C SER A 2 -36.28 28.91 38.77
N SER A 3 -37.42 28.25 38.50
CA SER A 3 -38.63 28.30 39.30
C SER A 3 -38.75 27.14 40.29
N GLY A 4 -37.69 26.34 40.47
CA GLY A 4 -37.71 25.16 41.36
C GLY A 4 -38.49 23.98 40.78
N ARG A 5 -38.94 24.04 39.51
CA ARG A 5 -39.67 22.91 38.89
C ARG A 5 -38.72 21.90 38.31
N MET A 6 -39.08 20.63 38.48
CA MET A 6 -38.36 19.49 37.87
C MET A 6 -38.35 19.60 36.36
N VAL A 7 -37.18 19.55 35.74
CA VAL A 7 -37.02 19.53 34.29
C VAL A 7 -37.34 18.15 33.75
N LYS A 8 -38.11 18.09 32.66
CA LYS A 8 -38.52 16.86 31.96
C LYS A 8 -38.34 17.06 30.45
N GLY A 9 -38.14 15.96 29.72
CA GLY A 9 -37.95 15.99 28.28
C GLY A 9 -36.60 16.60 27.84
N GLU A 10 -36.52 17.00 26.56
CA GLU A 10 -35.33 17.69 26.03
C GLU A 10 -35.25 19.13 26.54
N LYS A 11 -34.11 19.52 27.05
CA LYS A 11 -33.84 20.88 27.53
C LYS A 11 -32.46 21.36 27.17
N LYS A 12 -32.37 22.61 26.65
CA LYS A 12 -31.08 23.26 26.42
C LYS A 12 -30.67 24.03 27.70
N ILE A 13 -29.49 23.68 28.22
CA ILE A 13 -28.93 24.28 29.43
C ILE A 13 -27.48 24.69 29.13
N SER A 14 -27.13 25.96 29.36
CA SER A 14 -25.79 26.49 29.11
C SER A 14 -25.21 26.10 27.73
N GLY A 15 -26.06 26.14 26.70
CA GLY A 15 -25.64 25.84 25.31
C GLY A 15 -25.74 24.40 24.90
N TYR A 16 -25.87 23.44 25.83
CA TYR A 16 -25.94 22.01 25.55
C TYR A 16 -27.36 21.45 25.70
N TRP A 17 -27.70 20.44 24.88
CA TRP A 17 -28.95 19.72 24.99
C TRP A 17 -28.80 18.54 25.97
N TYR A 18 -29.77 18.39 26.84
CA TYR A 18 -29.94 17.31 27.84
C TYR A 18 -31.31 16.68 27.67
N LEU A 19 -31.43 15.44 28.08
CA LEU A 19 -32.70 14.73 28.12
C LEU A 19 -32.98 14.24 29.55
N PHE A 20 -34.20 14.49 30.02
CA PHE A 20 -34.65 14.05 31.33
C PHE A 20 -35.88 13.16 31.17
N LYS A 21 -35.96 12.09 31.94
CA LYS A 21 -37.11 11.18 31.94
C LYS A 21 -38.40 11.95 32.32
N GLU A 22 -39.47 11.75 31.55
CA GLU A 22 -40.76 12.42 31.79
C GLU A 22 -41.37 12.00 33.16
N SER A 23 -41.14 10.77 33.59
CA SER A 23 -41.66 10.22 34.84
C SER A 23 -40.92 10.69 36.09
N THR A 24 -39.59 10.76 36.04
CA THR A 24 -38.74 10.94 37.23
C THR A 24 -37.89 12.21 37.20
N GLY A 25 -37.72 12.83 36.03
CA GLY A 25 -36.77 13.94 35.84
C GLY A 25 -35.32 13.53 35.90
N GLU A 26 -35.02 12.24 35.91
CA GLU A 26 -33.66 11.69 35.91
C GLU A 26 -32.99 11.99 34.56
N MET A 27 -31.73 12.45 34.59
CA MET A 27 -30.96 12.74 33.39
C MET A 27 -30.59 11.47 32.66
N ILE A 28 -30.81 11.46 31.36
CA ILE A 28 -30.46 10.33 30.48
C ILE A 28 -29.01 10.49 29.97
N THR A 29 -28.27 9.38 29.97
CA THR A 29 -26.95 9.24 29.36
C THR A 29 -26.93 8.03 28.45
N GLY A 30 -25.99 7.98 27.49
CA GLY A 30 -25.89 6.89 26.54
C GLY A 30 -26.82 7.05 25.33
N TRP A 31 -27.11 5.92 24.68
CA TRP A 31 -27.96 5.88 23.49
C TRP A 31 -29.44 6.11 23.85
N TYR A 32 -30.09 6.90 22.99
CA TYR A 32 -31.53 7.12 23.12
C TYR A 32 -32.21 7.15 21.74
N ASP A 33 -33.28 6.39 21.60
CA ASP A 33 -34.07 6.30 20.37
C ASP A 33 -35.35 7.14 20.52
N PHE A 34 -35.40 8.25 19.77
CA PHE A 34 -36.65 8.98 19.52
C PHE A 34 -37.42 8.29 18.38
N PRO A 35 -38.71 8.57 18.22
CA PRO A 35 -39.49 7.99 17.10
C PRO A 35 -38.90 8.21 15.71
N ASN A 36 -38.14 9.30 15.49
CA ASN A 36 -37.64 9.73 14.20
C ASN A 36 -36.11 9.95 14.15
N LYS A 37 -35.41 9.75 15.27
CA LYS A 37 -33.94 9.93 15.32
C LYS A 37 -33.33 9.09 16.45
N LYS A 38 -32.09 8.64 16.24
CA LYS A 38 -31.25 8.08 17.28
C LYS A 38 -30.17 9.08 17.66
N VAL A 39 -29.94 9.26 18.96
CA VAL A 39 -28.97 10.20 19.51
C VAL A 39 -28.12 9.56 20.58
N TYR A 40 -27.04 10.22 21.00
CA TYR A 40 -26.22 9.80 22.11
C TYR A 40 -25.98 10.96 23.09
N TYR A 41 -26.15 10.71 24.38
CA TYR A 41 -25.81 11.64 25.45
C TYR A 41 -24.55 11.13 26.15
N ASP A 42 -23.55 12.00 26.31
CA ASP A 42 -22.31 11.63 26.97
C ASP A 42 -22.50 11.38 28.49
N SER A 43 -21.43 11.01 29.19
CA SER A 43 -21.46 10.76 30.63
C SER A 43 -21.88 11.96 31.47
N SER A 44 -21.79 13.17 30.91
CA SER A 44 -22.27 14.43 31.52
C SER A 44 -23.71 14.76 31.13
N GLY A 45 -24.41 13.88 30.39
CA GLY A 45 -25.76 14.07 29.88
C GLY A 45 -25.86 15.01 28.67
N ARG A 46 -24.77 15.46 28.08
CA ARG A 46 -24.76 16.37 26.93
C ARG A 46 -24.99 15.60 25.65
N MET A 47 -25.93 16.05 24.80
CA MET A 47 -26.14 15.50 23.47
C MET A 47 -24.88 15.64 22.63
N VAL A 48 -24.40 14.53 22.10
CA VAL A 48 -23.22 14.49 21.23
C VAL A 48 -23.58 14.99 19.84
N LYS A 49 -22.63 15.71 19.23
CA LYS A 49 -22.68 16.25 17.87
C LYS A 49 -21.33 16.02 17.19
N GLY A 50 -21.30 15.98 15.85
CA GLY A 50 -20.08 15.70 15.10
C GLY A 50 -19.58 14.28 15.27
N GLU A 51 -18.30 14.03 14.97
CA GLU A 51 -17.67 12.72 15.11
C GLU A 51 -17.40 12.38 16.58
N LYS A 52 -17.73 11.18 16.99
CA LYS A 52 -17.48 10.66 18.35
C LYS A 52 -17.12 9.19 18.32
N LYS A 53 -16.05 8.83 19.04
CA LYS A 53 -15.71 7.42 19.28
C LYS A 53 -16.47 6.92 20.53
N ILE A 54 -17.27 5.87 20.33
CA ILE A 54 -18.08 5.25 21.39
C ILE A 54 -17.83 3.75 21.35
N SER A 55 -17.41 3.17 22.48
CA SER A 55 -17.13 1.74 22.61
C SER A 55 -16.22 1.17 21.47
N GLY A 56 -15.20 1.94 21.09
CA GLY A 56 -14.22 1.54 20.07
C GLY A 56 -14.59 1.89 18.63
N TYR A 57 -15.83 2.25 18.33
CA TYR A 57 -16.30 2.60 16.97
C TYR A 57 -16.51 4.09 16.81
N TRP A 58 -16.28 4.62 15.59
CA TRP A 58 -16.58 5.99 15.25
C TRP A 58 -18.02 6.12 14.75
N TYR A 59 -18.70 7.14 15.24
CA TYR A 59 -20.06 7.56 14.87
C TYR A 59 -20.06 9.01 14.46
N LEU A 60 -21.05 9.42 13.67
CA LEU A 60 -21.26 10.80 13.30
C LEU A 60 -22.68 11.23 13.66
N PHE A 61 -22.81 12.41 14.25
CA PHE A 61 -24.07 13.01 14.65
C PHE A 61 -24.23 14.37 13.97
N LYS A 62 -25.44 14.66 13.45
CA LYS A 62 -25.75 15.94 12.84
C LYS A 62 -25.52 17.09 13.83
N GLU A 63 -24.80 18.12 13.42
CA GLU A 63 -24.53 19.31 14.26
C GLU A 63 -25.82 20.03 14.68
N SER A 64 -26.82 20.05 13.80
CA SER A 64 -28.10 20.73 14.07
C SER A 64 -28.98 19.99 15.08
N THR A 65 -29.08 18.66 14.97
CA THR A 65 -30.13 17.88 15.67
C THR A 65 -29.57 16.80 16.60
N GLY A 66 -28.26 16.49 16.56
CA GLY A 66 -27.64 15.37 17.26
C GLY A 66 -28.08 13.99 16.73
N GLU A 67 -28.80 13.94 15.60
CA GLU A 67 -29.22 12.68 14.97
C GLU A 67 -28.02 11.90 14.44
N MET A 68 -27.96 10.61 14.77
CA MET A 68 -26.95 9.69 14.26
C MET A 68 -27.07 9.54 12.75
N ILE A 69 -25.93 9.67 12.04
CA ILE A 69 -25.85 9.51 10.60
C ILE A 69 -25.57 8.04 10.25
N THR A 70 -26.21 7.55 9.21
CA THR A 70 -25.97 6.26 8.56
C THR A 70 -25.81 6.47 7.06
N GLY A 71 -25.19 5.52 6.36
CA GLY A 71 -24.95 5.61 4.91
C GLY A 71 -23.74 6.46 4.56
N TRP A 72 -23.72 6.93 3.32
CA TRP A 72 -22.63 7.74 2.77
C TRP A 72 -22.56 9.14 3.40
N TYR A 73 -21.34 9.59 3.67
CA TYR A 73 -21.11 10.94 4.14
C TYR A 73 -19.83 11.52 3.50
N ASP A 74 -19.94 12.75 2.99
CA ASP A 74 -18.84 13.46 2.37
C ASP A 74 -18.29 14.51 3.33
N PHE A 75 -17.06 14.30 3.82
CA PHE A 75 -16.26 15.34 4.47
C PHE A 75 -15.52 16.16 3.40
N PRO A 76 -15.02 17.35 3.71
CA PRO A 76 -14.27 18.17 2.74
C PRO A 76 -13.09 17.44 2.06
N ASN A 77 -12.46 16.52 2.77
CA ASN A 77 -11.25 15.82 2.32
C ASN A 77 -11.39 14.30 2.21
N LYS A 78 -12.53 13.72 2.57
CA LYS A 78 -12.75 12.27 2.50
C LYS A 78 -14.22 11.93 2.35
N LYS A 79 -14.51 10.82 1.68
CA LYS A 79 -15.82 10.17 1.67
C LYS A 79 -15.78 8.95 2.56
N VAL A 80 -16.78 8.76 3.39
CA VAL A 80 -16.89 7.64 4.34
C VAL A 80 -18.27 6.98 4.25
N TYR A 81 -18.42 5.83 4.90
CA TYR A 81 -19.70 5.15 5.02
C TYR A 81 -19.94 4.73 6.47
N TYR A 82 -21.14 5.02 6.98
CA TYR A 82 -21.60 4.53 8.26
C TYR A 82 -22.63 3.42 8.05
N ASP A 83 -22.45 2.28 8.69
CA ASP A 83 -23.37 1.15 8.57
C ASP A 83 -24.75 1.45 9.17
N SER A 84 -25.68 0.50 9.08
CA SER A 84 -27.04 0.64 9.65
C SER A 84 -27.06 0.84 11.17
N SER A 85 -25.96 0.48 11.86
CA SER A 85 -25.78 0.73 13.30
C SER A 85 -25.13 2.07 13.59
N GLY A 86 -24.80 2.87 12.56
CA GLY A 86 -24.10 4.14 12.64
C GLY A 86 -22.58 4.04 12.81
N ARG A 87 -21.99 2.84 12.72
CA ARG A 87 -20.54 2.65 12.87
C ARG A 87 -19.83 2.97 11.57
N MET A 88 -18.76 3.76 11.65
CA MET A 88 -17.89 4.01 10.50
C MET A 88 -17.30 2.69 9.99
N VAL A 89 -17.50 2.42 8.71
CA VAL A 89 -16.97 1.22 8.04
C VAL A 89 -15.47 1.41 7.76
N LYS A 90 -14.73 0.31 7.90
CA LYS A 90 -13.31 0.19 7.59
C LYS A 90 -13.07 -1.13 6.86
N GLY A 91 -12.04 -1.17 5.98
CA GLY A 91 -11.78 -2.33 5.15
C GLY A 91 -12.78 -2.50 4.01
N GLU A 92 -12.82 -3.71 3.45
CA GLU A 92 -13.69 -4.02 2.32
C GLU A 92 -15.16 -4.12 2.75
N LYS A 93 -16.05 -3.52 1.95
CA LYS A 93 -17.50 -3.54 2.19
C LYS A 93 -18.27 -3.51 0.89
N THR A 94 -19.23 -4.43 0.74
CA THR A 94 -20.21 -4.38 -0.34
C THR A 94 -21.41 -3.54 0.09
N ILE A 95 -21.74 -2.54 -0.75
CA ILE A 95 -22.86 -1.61 -0.54
C ILE A 95 -23.65 -1.55 -1.84
N SER A 96 -24.93 -1.89 -1.79
CA SER A 96 -25.83 -1.90 -2.95
C SER A 96 -25.24 -2.67 -4.16
N GLY A 97 -24.62 -3.84 -3.91
CA GLY A 97 -24.05 -4.71 -4.95
C GLY A 97 -22.69 -4.26 -5.50
N LYS A 98 -22.13 -3.16 -5.04
CA LYS A 98 -20.79 -2.67 -5.40
C LYS A 98 -19.85 -2.82 -4.21
N THR A 99 -18.61 -3.25 -4.46
CA THR A 99 -17.59 -3.44 -3.43
C THR A 99 -16.67 -2.22 -3.38
N TYR A 100 -16.46 -1.70 -2.17
CA TYR A 100 -15.61 -0.56 -1.84
C TYR A 100 -14.57 -0.96 -0.81
N TYR A 101 -13.51 -0.19 -0.68
CA TYR A 101 -12.56 -0.30 0.42
C TYR A 101 -12.46 1.03 1.17
N PHE A 102 -12.45 0.94 2.49
CA PHE A 102 -12.31 2.08 3.39
C PHE A 102 -11.01 1.92 4.19
N ASP A 103 -10.18 2.94 4.15
CA ASP A 103 -8.89 2.95 4.82
C ASP A 103 -9.01 2.58 6.31
N GLN A 104 -8.12 1.71 6.77
CA GLN A 104 -8.22 1.15 8.13
C GLN A 104 -7.97 2.18 9.24
N ALA A 105 -7.18 3.22 8.98
CA ALA A 105 -6.91 4.27 9.95
C ALA A 105 -8.01 5.33 9.96
N THR A 106 -8.34 5.87 8.80
CA THR A 106 -9.17 7.09 8.62
C THR A 106 -10.63 6.82 8.26
N GLY A 107 -10.96 5.62 7.77
CA GLY A 107 -12.26 5.29 7.20
C GLY A 107 -12.54 5.95 5.85
N ALA A 108 -11.55 6.59 5.21
CA ALA A 108 -11.70 7.20 3.90
C ALA A 108 -11.89 6.15 2.81
N MET A 109 -12.84 6.36 1.90
CA MET A 109 -13.03 5.51 0.72
C MET A 109 -11.81 5.61 -0.19
N VAL A 110 -11.21 4.47 -0.53
CA VAL A 110 -10.13 4.37 -1.52
C VAL A 110 -10.69 4.55 -2.92
N LYS A 111 -10.03 5.34 -3.75
CA LYS A 111 -10.39 5.57 -5.16
C LYS A 111 -9.14 5.86 -5.99
N ASN A 112 -9.14 5.42 -7.26
CA ASN A 112 -7.99 5.47 -8.18
C ASN A 112 -6.72 4.87 -7.56
N ASP A 113 -6.87 3.85 -6.73
CA ASP A 113 -5.75 3.30 -5.95
C ASP A 113 -5.96 1.82 -5.61
N PHE A 114 -4.89 1.18 -5.12
CA PHE A 114 -4.91 -0.19 -4.62
C PHE A 114 -5.17 -0.24 -3.12
N ALA A 115 -5.95 -1.23 -2.68
CA ALA A 115 -6.03 -1.64 -1.29
C ALA A 115 -6.14 -3.17 -1.24
N GLU A 116 -5.36 -3.81 -0.35
CA GLU A 116 -5.27 -5.29 -0.25
C GLU A 116 -5.07 -5.96 -1.64
N ASN A 117 -4.18 -5.39 -2.47
CA ASN A 117 -3.87 -5.84 -3.83
C ASN A 117 -5.05 -5.82 -4.83
N LYS A 118 -6.11 -5.09 -4.54
CA LYS A 118 -7.27 -4.88 -5.41
C LYS A 118 -7.34 -3.41 -5.82
N TYR A 119 -7.60 -3.14 -7.09
CA TYR A 119 -7.73 -1.77 -7.60
C TYR A 119 -9.17 -1.27 -7.47
N TYR A 120 -9.32 -0.06 -6.92
CA TYR A 120 -10.59 0.65 -6.79
C TYR A 120 -10.59 1.87 -7.71
N GLY A 121 -11.56 1.95 -8.61
CA GLY A 121 -11.65 2.97 -9.64
C GLY A 121 -11.95 4.38 -9.12
N SER A 122 -12.18 5.31 -10.04
CA SER A 122 -12.44 6.72 -9.71
C SER A 122 -13.71 6.96 -8.88
N ASP A 123 -14.65 6.03 -8.95
CA ASP A 123 -15.88 6.02 -8.15
C ASP A 123 -15.74 5.23 -6.83
N GLY A 124 -14.53 4.70 -6.55
CA GLY A 124 -14.21 3.87 -5.38
C GLY A 124 -14.71 2.42 -5.49
N VAL A 125 -15.29 2.01 -6.62
CA VAL A 125 -15.78 0.65 -6.82
C VAL A 125 -14.61 -0.27 -7.20
N LEU A 126 -14.61 -1.49 -6.65
CA LEU A 126 -13.67 -2.53 -7.02
C LEU A 126 -13.72 -2.79 -8.53
N VAL A 127 -12.59 -2.68 -9.19
CA VAL A 127 -12.43 -2.99 -10.62
C VAL A 127 -11.94 -4.43 -10.74
N PRO A 128 -12.57 -5.28 -11.55
CA PRO A 128 -12.07 -6.62 -11.81
C PRO A 128 -10.66 -6.60 -12.40
N GLU A 129 -9.79 -7.52 -11.97
CA GLU A 129 -8.39 -7.60 -12.41
C GLU A 129 -8.26 -7.64 -13.95
N SER A 130 -9.15 -8.35 -14.64
CA SER A 130 -9.16 -8.41 -16.09
C SER A 130 -9.29 -7.06 -16.81
N LYS A 131 -9.76 -6.02 -16.12
CA LYS A 131 -9.89 -4.67 -16.68
C LYS A 131 -8.68 -3.77 -16.46
N TYR A 132 -7.81 -4.08 -15.49
CA TYR A 132 -6.63 -3.25 -15.22
C TYR A 132 -5.30 -3.99 -15.41
N SER A 133 -5.29 -5.32 -15.52
CA SER A 133 -4.08 -6.11 -15.74
C SER A 133 -3.33 -5.77 -17.04
N SER A 134 -4.00 -5.16 -18.02
CA SER A 134 -3.38 -4.63 -19.25
C SER A 134 -2.73 -3.26 -19.05
N VAL A 135 -3.05 -2.55 -17.97
CA VAL A 135 -2.53 -1.19 -17.67
C VAL A 135 -1.38 -1.26 -16.68
N PHE A 136 -1.47 -2.15 -15.69
CA PHE A 136 -0.46 -2.35 -14.64
C PHE A 136 0.43 -3.55 -14.98
N TYR A 137 1.73 -3.41 -14.74
CA TYR A 137 2.73 -4.42 -15.08
C TYR A 137 2.99 -5.34 -13.89
N LYS A 138 2.58 -6.61 -13.97
CA LYS A 138 2.83 -7.62 -12.94
C LYS A 138 4.31 -7.91 -12.80
N ILE A 139 4.78 -8.08 -11.55
CA ILE A 139 6.14 -8.50 -11.21
C ILE A 139 6.30 -10.01 -11.42
N GLU A 140 5.31 -10.82 -10.98
CA GLU A 140 5.28 -12.27 -11.24
C GLU A 140 4.73 -12.59 -12.64
N GLY A 141 5.18 -13.73 -13.16
CA GLY A 141 4.71 -14.30 -14.42
C GLY A 141 5.82 -14.72 -15.37
N SER A 142 5.43 -15.09 -16.59
CA SER A 142 6.39 -15.44 -17.64
C SER A 142 7.10 -14.19 -18.16
N THR A 143 8.42 -14.28 -18.31
CA THR A 143 9.27 -13.24 -18.91
C THR A 143 8.80 -12.95 -20.35
N ALA A 144 8.64 -11.68 -20.68
CA ALA A 144 8.22 -11.20 -22.00
C ALA A 144 9.40 -10.76 -22.89
N THR A 145 10.60 -10.62 -22.31
CA THR A 145 11.83 -10.21 -23.00
C THR A 145 12.70 -11.40 -23.32
N SER A 146 13.66 -11.20 -24.21
CA SER A 146 14.79 -12.13 -24.47
C SER A 146 16.09 -11.59 -23.86
N ILE A 147 17.07 -12.48 -23.67
CA ILE A 147 18.42 -12.09 -23.25
C ILE A 147 19.01 -11.02 -24.18
N ASP A 148 18.83 -11.17 -25.50
CA ASP A 148 19.35 -10.19 -26.47
C ASP A 148 18.66 -8.83 -26.39
N GLN A 149 17.37 -8.74 -25.98
CA GLN A 149 16.70 -7.48 -25.73
C GLN A 149 17.22 -6.82 -24.43
N MET A 150 17.45 -7.60 -23.38
CA MET A 150 18.08 -7.11 -22.15
C MET A 150 19.47 -6.53 -22.40
N VAL A 151 20.28 -7.25 -23.17
CA VAL A 151 21.62 -6.80 -23.59
C VAL A 151 21.55 -5.50 -24.39
N ARG A 152 20.70 -5.44 -25.41
CA ARG A 152 20.52 -4.23 -26.23
C ARG A 152 20.13 -3.01 -25.39
N LEU A 153 19.19 -3.18 -24.46
CA LEU A 153 18.81 -2.06 -23.57
C LEU A 153 20.04 -1.52 -22.80
N TYR A 154 20.91 -2.42 -22.29
CA TYR A 154 22.12 -2.01 -21.61
C TYR A 154 23.08 -1.28 -22.57
N GLU A 155 23.38 -1.86 -23.73
CA GLU A 155 24.30 -1.30 -24.72
C GLU A 155 23.86 0.07 -25.24
N ASP A 156 22.53 0.25 -25.44
CA ASP A 156 21.96 1.50 -25.95
C ASP A 156 21.92 2.63 -24.89
N LYS A 157 21.81 2.29 -23.62
CA LYS A 157 21.53 3.26 -22.55
C LYS A 157 22.64 3.44 -21.53
N SER A 158 23.52 2.47 -21.39
CA SER A 158 24.56 2.54 -20.36
C SER A 158 25.58 3.65 -20.68
N PRO A 159 25.89 4.51 -19.70
CA PRO A 159 26.92 5.54 -19.87
C PRO A 159 28.36 4.99 -19.81
N ILE A 160 28.51 3.71 -19.48
CA ILE A 160 29.80 3.02 -19.32
C ILE A 160 29.80 1.67 -20.03
N PRO A 161 30.95 1.18 -20.48
CA PRO A 161 31.11 -0.21 -20.91
C PRO A 161 30.79 -1.18 -19.76
N TYR A 162 30.43 -2.41 -20.10
CA TYR A 162 30.20 -3.46 -19.09
C TYR A 162 31.45 -3.67 -18.22
N PRO A 163 31.32 -3.68 -16.87
CA PRO A 163 32.44 -3.76 -15.94
C PRO A 163 32.95 -5.22 -15.79
N SER A 164 33.45 -5.79 -16.88
CA SER A 164 33.89 -7.19 -16.94
C SER A 164 34.98 -7.51 -15.91
N ASN A 165 35.90 -6.58 -15.66
CA ASN A 165 37.00 -6.83 -14.69
C ASN A 165 36.47 -7.06 -13.27
N ASP A 166 35.35 -6.47 -12.90
CA ASP A 166 34.77 -6.57 -11.58
C ASP A 166 33.83 -7.78 -11.44
N LEU A 167 33.13 -8.16 -12.52
CA LEU A 167 32.06 -9.15 -12.48
C LEU A 167 32.45 -10.55 -12.98
N LYS A 168 33.57 -10.70 -13.74
CA LYS A 168 34.01 -11.99 -14.25
C LYS A 168 34.38 -13.00 -13.16
N SER A 169 34.96 -12.54 -12.07
CA SER A 169 35.31 -13.41 -10.92
C SER A 169 34.07 -13.93 -10.20
N GLY A 170 32.94 -13.20 -10.29
CA GLY A 170 31.63 -13.62 -9.78
C GLY A 170 30.82 -14.45 -10.79
N GLY A 171 31.37 -14.78 -11.96
CA GLY A 171 30.75 -15.69 -12.94
C GLY A 171 29.96 -14.99 -14.05
N ALA A 172 30.15 -13.66 -14.29
CA ALA A 172 29.58 -12.92 -15.40
C ALA A 172 30.68 -12.18 -16.17
N GLU A 173 31.26 -12.82 -17.16
CA GLU A 173 32.42 -12.30 -17.91
C GLU A 173 32.03 -11.14 -18.82
N ASN A 174 30.80 -11.19 -19.36
CA ASN A 174 30.26 -10.19 -20.28
C ASN A 174 28.79 -9.91 -19.96
N ILE A 175 28.23 -8.88 -20.61
CA ILE A 175 26.83 -8.45 -20.38
C ILE A 175 25.83 -9.54 -20.74
N LYS A 176 26.14 -10.44 -21.68
CA LYS A 176 25.26 -11.53 -22.07
C LYS A 176 25.19 -12.62 -20.99
N ASP A 177 26.33 -12.95 -20.36
CA ASP A 177 26.37 -13.87 -19.20
C ASP A 177 25.58 -13.29 -18.04
N PHE A 178 25.73 -11.98 -17.77
CA PHE A 178 25.00 -11.28 -16.73
C PHE A 178 23.48 -11.31 -16.99
N ALA A 179 23.05 -11.00 -18.20
CA ALA A 179 21.64 -11.06 -18.60
C ALA A 179 21.07 -12.50 -18.53
N ALA A 180 21.87 -13.51 -18.91
CA ALA A 180 21.48 -14.91 -18.82
C ALA A 180 21.23 -15.33 -17.36
N ILE A 181 22.07 -14.90 -16.43
CA ILE A 181 21.89 -15.18 -14.99
C ILE A 181 20.56 -14.58 -14.51
N TYR A 182 20.22 -13.33 -14.87
CA TYR A 182 18.92 -12.71 -14.54
C TYR A 182 17.76 -13.51 -15.10
N TYR A 183 17.85 -13.90 -16.36
CA TYR A 183 16.80 -14.64 -17.04
C TYR A 183 16.52 -15.99 -16.37
N GLU A 184 17.59 -16.75 -16.07
CA GLU A 184 17.49 -18.05 -15.43
C GLU A 184 16.97 -18.00 -14.00
N GLU A 185 17.50 -17.11 -13.17
CA GLU A 185 17.08 -16.99 -11.77
C GLU A 185 15.64 -16.46 -11.66
N ALA A 186 15.25 -15.54 -12.55
CA ALA A 186 13.89 -15.04 -12.61
C ALA A 186 12.90 -16.15 -13.01
N GLN A 187 13.21 -16.97 -14.01
CA GLN A 187 12.39 -18.13 -14.39
C GLN A 187 12.21 -19.12 -13.22
N LYS A 188 13.27 -19.43 -12.49
CA LYS A 188 13.21 -20.36 -11.36
C LYS A 188 12.24 -19.90 -10.28
N GLU A 189 12.19 -18.59 -10.02
CA GLU A 189 11.30 -18.03 -8.98
C GLU A 189 9.94 -17.59 -9.49
N GLY A 190 9.69 -17.62 -10.82
CA GLY A 190 8.45 -17.17 -11.42
C GLY A 190 8.29 -15.64 -11.44
N ILE A 191 9.41 -14.93 -11.42
CA ILE A 191 9.49 -13.46 -11.55
C ILE A 191 9.82 -13.11 -13.00
N LYS A 192 9.32 -12.02 -13.50
CA LYS A 192 9.64 -11.54 -14.85
C LYS A 192 11.06 -10.95 -14.89
N ALA A 193 11.92 -11.48 -15.75
CA ALA A 193 13.31 -11.08 -15.83
C ALA A 193 13.48 -9.59 -16.20
N GLU A 194 12.61 -9.05 -17.06
CA GLU A 194 12.60 -7.65 -17.44
C GLU A 194 12.37 -6.71 -16.26
N VAL A 195 11.62 -7.14 -15.24
CA VAL A 195 11.39 -6.34 -14.02
C VAL A 195 12.68 -6.27 -13.20
N ALA A 196 13.31 -7.41 -12.93
CA ALA A 196 14.56 -7.46 -12.16
C ALA A 196 15.69 -6.73 -12.88
N TRP A 197 15.79 -6.91 -14.20
CA TRP A 197 16.78 -6.24 -15.04
C TRP A 197 16.63 -4.73 -15.05
N ALA A 198 15.42 -4.23 -15.33
CA ALA A 198 15.13 -2.79 -15.34
C ALA A 198 15.38 -2.17 -13.95
N GLN A 199 15.03 -2.88 -12.89
CA GLN A 199 15.32 -2.45 -11.53
C GLN A 199 16.83 -2.32 -11.28
N THR A 200 17.61 -3.32 -11.66
CA THR A 200 19.08 -3.27 -11.54
C THR A 200 19.69 -2.08 -12.25
N MET A 201 19.27 -1.81 -13.50
CA MET A 201 19.76 -0.65 -14.27
C MET A 201 19.41 0.67 -13.55
N HIS A 202 18.23 0.75 -12.96
CA HIS A 202 17.80 1.91 -12.19
C HIS A 202 18.59 2.08 -10.89
N GLU A 203 18.72 1.00 -10.08
CA GLU A 203 19.35 1.03 -8.75
C GLU A 203 20.87 1.28 -8.82
N THR A 204 21.55 0.70 -9.80
CA THR A 204 23.00 0.77 -9.92
C THR A 204 23.49 1.89 -10.85
N GLY A 205 22.56 2.66 -11.45
CA GLY A 205 22.90 3.62 -12.48
C GLY A 205 23.63 2.96 -13.67
N TRP A 206 23.08 1.85 -14.19
CA TRP A 206 23.65 1.08 -15.30
C TRP A 206 24.97 0.39 -14.94
N LEU A 207 25.06 -0.25 -13.80
CA LEU A 207 26.25 -0.92 -13.24
C LEU A 207 27.42 0.02 -12.94
N LYS A 208 27.18 1.34 -12.93
CA LYS A 208 28.17 2.34 -12.56
C LYS A 208 28.42 2.36 -11.05
N PHE A 209 27.38 2.03 -10.26
CA PHE A 209 27.41 2.15 -8.82
C PHE A 209 27.76 3.58 -8.35
N GLY A 210 28.41 3.77 -7.21
CA GLY A 210 28.83 5.09 -6.72
C GLY A 210 28.03 5.60 -5.53
N GLY A 211 27.14 4.74 -4.98
CA GLY A 211 26.47 4.94 -3.71
C GLY A 211 27.15 4.21 -2.56
N GLN A 212 26.36 3.71 -1.61
CA GLN A 212 26.85 2.97 -0.44
C GLN A 212 27.17 1.50 -0.74
N VAL A 213 26.74 0.98 -1.89
CA VAL A 213 27.01 -0.38 -2.36
C VAL A 213 28.10 -0.34 -3.43
N GLU A 214 29.12 -1.18 -3.25
CA GLU A 214 30.19 -1.35 -4.23
C GLU A 214 29.89 -2.55 -5.14
N ILE A 215 30.42 -2.51 -6.38
CA ILE A 215 30.23 -3.58 -7.36
C ILE A 215 30.76 -4.94 -6.89
N SER A 216 31.84 -4.94 -6.08
CA SER A 216 32.43 -6.12 -5.48
C SER A 216 31.52 -6.87 -4.49
N GLN A 217 30.44 -6.23 -4.04
CA GLN A 217 29.44 -6.86 -3.17
C GLN A 217 28.45 -7.74 -3.93
N TYR A 218 28.41 -7.68 -5.26
CA TYR A 218 27.41 -8.33 -6.12
C TYR A 218 25.96 -8.05 -5.70
N ASN A 219 25.73 -6.89 -5.11
CA ASN A 219 24.41 -6.42 -4.64
C ASN A 219 23.83 -5.42 -5.63
N PHE A 220 23.05 -5.93 -6.59
CA PHE A 220 22.55 -5.17 -7.73
C PHE A 220 21.26 -4.37 -7.46
N ALA A 221 20.77 -4.41 -6.22
CA ALA A 221 19.50 -3.79 -5.85
C ALA A 221 19.53 -3.09 -4.48
N GLY A 222 20.72 -2.82 -3.95
CA GLY A 222 20.88 -2.10 -2.70
C GLY A 222 20.33 -2.81 -1.46
N LEU A 223 20.23 -4.15 -1.48
CA LEU A 223 19.66 -4.91 -0.37
C LEU A 223 20.40 -4.63 0.93
N GLY A 224 19.66 -4.17 1.95
CA GLY A 224 20.21 -3.87 3.27
C GLY A 224 21.00 -2.57 3.38
N ALA A 225 21.20 -1.81 2.30
CA ALA A 225 21.73 -0.46 2.37
C ALA A 225 20.69 0.49 3.01
N THR A 226 21.16 1.46 3.80
CA THR A 226 20.29 2.44 4.46
C THR A 226 20.86 3.84 4.34
N ASP A 227 20.03 4.86 4.32
CA ASP A 227 20.44 6.26 4.35
C ASP A 227 21.32 6.61 5.58
N GLY A 228 21.34 5.74 6.59
CA GLY A 228 22.18 5.85 7.79
C GLY A 228 23.61 5.32 7.64
N GLY A 229 24.05 4.92 6.42
CA GLY A 229 25.43 4.52 6.13
C GLY A 229 25.75 3.03 6.19
N ALA A 230 24.74 2.14 6.25
CA ALA A 230 24.99 0.71 6.12
C ALA A 230 25.29 0.38 4.63
N SER A 231 26.41 -0.32 4.40
CA SER A 231 26.94 -0.65 3.06
C SER A 231 26.12 -1.71 2.30
N GLY A 232 25.03 -2.20 2.89
CA GLY A 232 24.22 -3.25 2.29
C GLY A 232 24.81 -4.66 2.43
N ALA A 233 24.09 -5.64 1.90
CA ALA A 233 24.52 -7.03 1.89
C ALA A 233 25.63 -7.26 0.85
N SER A 234 26.47 -8.28 1.10
CA SER A 234 27.46 -8.78 0.13
C SER A 234 27.16 -10.25 -0.16
N PHE A 235 27.40 -10.67 -1.39
CA PHE A 235 27.15 -12.02 -1.88
C PHE A 235 28.44 -12.63 -2.44
N ASP A 236 28.54 -13.97 -2.44
CA ASP A 236 29.73 -14.69 -2.83
C ASP A 236 30.01 -14.63 -4.36
N ASP A 237 28.94 -14.52 -5.16
CA ASP A 237 28.99 -14.43 -6.61
C ASP A 237 27.81 -13.64 -7.20
N VAL A 238 27.91 -13.34 -8.49
CA VAL A 238 26.87 -12.59 -9.24
C VAL A 238 25.52 -13.31 -9.19
N ARG A 239 25.49 -14.63 -9.35
CA ARG A 239 24.26 -15.41 -9.38
C ARG A 239 23.52 -15.35 -8.05
N THR A 240 24.24 -15.45 -6.94
CA THR A 240 23.68 -15.36 -5.59
C THR A 240 23.09 -13.98 -5.32
N GLY A 241 23.80 -12.92 -5.73
CA GLY A 241 23.29 -11.55 -5.60
C GLY A 241 22.03 -11.29 -6.45
N VAL A 242 22.01 -11.77 -7.70
CA VAL A 242 20.84 -11.72 -8.59
C VAL A 242 19.67 -12.50 -8.00
N ARG A 243 19.91 -13.72 -7.50
CA ARG A 243 18.88 -14.54 -6.83
C ARG A 243 18.30 -13.83 -5.63
N ALA A 244 19.13 -13.20 -4.80
CA ALA A 244 18.66 -12.45 -3.63
C ALA A 244 17.71 -11.31 -4.03
N GLN A 245 18.02 -10.53 -5.07
CA GLN A 245 17.14 -9.51 -5.59
C GLN A 245 15.80 -10.07 -6.10
N ILE A 246 15.86 -11.15 -6.87
CA ILE A 246 14.66 -11.80 -7.42
C ILE A 246 13.77 -12.35 -6.32
N GLN A 247 14.34 -12.95 -5.28
CA GLN A 247 13.62 -13.43 -4.10
C GLN A 247 12.99 -12.26 -3.32
N HIS A 248 13.69 -11.14 -3.23
CA HIS A 248 13.15 -9.92 -2.62
C HIS A 248 11.97 -9.34 -3.42
N LEU A 249 12.06 -9.29 -4.76
CA LEU A 249 10.94 -8.94 -5.63
C LEU A 249 9.75 -9.88 -5.44
N LYS A 250 10.00 -11.21 -5.33
CA LYS A 250 8.96 -12.18 -5.03
C LYS A 250 8.31 -11.95 -3.66
N ALA A 251 9.09 -11.50 -2.68
CA ALA A 251 8.55 -11.15 -1.37
C ALA A 251 7.52 -10.00 -1.46
N TYR A 252 7.81 -8.96 -2.27
CA TYR A 252 6.85 -7.88 -2.52
C TYR A 252 5.66 -8.34 -3.34
N ALA A 253 5.88 -9.12 -4.39
CA ALA A 253 4.85 -9.50 -5.34
C ALA A 253 3.87 -10.56 -4.81
N SER A 254 4.31 -11.45 -3.90
CA SER A 254 3.56 -12.66 -3.60
C SER A 254 3.73 -13.17 -2.17
N THR A 255 2.75 -13.92 -1.71
CA THR A 255 2.83 -14.72 -0.47
C THR A 255 3.27 -16.15 -0.72
N ALA A 256 3.47 -16.55 -1.99
CA ALA A 256 3.92 -17.89 -2.37
C ALA A 256 5.32 -18.19 -1.82
N LYS A 257 5.60 -19.46 -1.55
CA LYS A 257 6.94 -19.88 -1.12
C LYS A 257 7.98 -19.66 -2.21
N LEU A 258 9.22 -19.51 -1.82
CA LEU A 258 10.35 -19.55 -2.74
C LEU A 258 10.47 -20.95 -3.37
N ASN A 259 10.94 -20.99 -4.61
CA ASN A 259 11.21 -22.24 -5.34
C ASN A 259 12.65 -22.75 -5.13
N GLN A 260 13.53 -21.89 -4.61
CA GLN A 260 14.93 -22.17 -4.30
C GLN A 260 15.21 -21.80 -2.83
N ASP A 261 16.34 -22.27 -2.31
CA ASP A 261 16.82 -21.89 -0.99
C ASP A 261 16.95 -20.37 -0.89
N CYS A 262 16.51 -19.82 0.25
CA CYS A 262 16.53 -18.38 0.47
C CYS A 262 17.96 -17.87 0.67
N VAL A 263 18.40 -16.98 -0.22
CA VAL A 263 19.68 -16.26 -0.12
C VAL A 263 19.49 -14.77 0.14
N ASP A 264 18.24 -14.27 0.13
CA ASP A 264 17.92 -12.88 0.45
C ASP A 264 17.90 -12.66 1.97
N PRO A 265 18.85 -11.91 2.55
CA PRO A 265 18.91 -11.69 3.99
C PRO A 265 17.76 -10.77 4.49
N ARG A 266 17.04 -10.13 3.57
CA ARG A 266 15.94 -9.20 3.87
C ARG A 266 14.56 -9.77 3.60
N PHE A 267 14.47 -11.00 3.10
CA PHE A 267 13.21 -11.64 2.68
C PHE A 267 12.09 -11.56 3.75
N ASN A 268 12.44 -11.87 5.00
CA ASN A 268 11.48 -11.91 6.10
C ASN A 268 11.09 -10.52 6.65
N TYR A 269 11.75 -9.46 6.22
CA TYR A 269 11.42 -8.09 6.62
C TYR A 269 10.40 -7.43 5.69
N VAL A 270 10.13 -8.03 4.53
CA VAL A 270 9.13 -7.53 3.60
C VAL A 270 7.73 -7.91 4.06
N LYS A 271 6.80 -6.96 4.00
CA LYS A 271 5.36 -7.25 4.08
C LYS A 271 4.99 -8.03 2.82
N ARG A 272 4.84 -9.35 2.94
CA ARG A 272 4.66 -10.26 1.80
C ARG A 272 3.41 -9.92 1.00
N GLY A 273 3.57 -9.88 -0.34
CA GLY A 273 2.48 -9.67 -1.28
C GLY A 273 1.92 -8.25 -1.31
N CYS A 274 2.62 -7.25 -0.77
CA CYS A 274 2.11 -5.89 -0.70
C CYS A 274 2.23 -5.08 -2.00
N ALA A 275 2.97 -5.57 -3.02
CA ALA A 275 3.15 -4.90 -4.30
C ALA A 275 3.22 -5.92 -5.45
N GLN A 276 2.06 -6.32 -5.99
CA GLN A 276 1.99 -7.26 -7.13
C GLN A 276 2.39 -6.63 -8.47
N TYR A 277 2.33 -5.30 -8.57
CA TYR A 277 2.57 -4.53 -9.78
C TYR A 277 3.76 -3.60 -9.60
N VAL A 278 4.51 -3.40 -10.68
CA VAL A 278 5.69 -2.54 -10.70
C VAL A 278 5.36 -1.11 -10.27
N GLU A 279 4.19 -0.59 -10.70
CA GLU A 279 3.75 0.78 -10.41
C GLU A 279 3.56 1.08 -8.93
N ILE A 280 3.31 0.06 -8.10
CA ILE A 280 3.14 0.20 -6.66
C ILE A 280 4.31 -0.38 -5.85
N LEU A 281 5.46 -0.60 -6.52
CA LEU A 281 6.67 -1.12 -5.86
C LEU A 281 7.38 -0.04 -5.02
N GLY A 282 7.18 1.25 -5.31
CA GLY A 282 7.67 2.36 -4.49
C GLY A 282 6.81 2.61 -3.25
N GLN A 283 7.41 3.08 -2.15
CA GLN A 283 6.69 3.35 -0.90
C GLN A 283 5.64 4.46 -1.03
N LYS A 284 5.92 5.47 -1.88
CA LYS A 284 5.01 6.60 -2.07
C LYS A 284 3.80 6.25 -2.93
N GLU A 285 3.98 5.34 -3.88
CA GLU A 285 2.93 4.86 -4.77
C GLU A 285 2.18 3.66 -4.18
N ASN A 286 2.72 3.02 -3.16
CA ASN A 286 2.05 1.91 -2.49
C ASN A 286 0.98 2.44 -1.51
N PRO A 287 -0.27 2.01 -1.63
CA PRO A 287 -1.38 2.54 -0.82
C PRO A 287 -1.23 2.33 0.70
N ASN A 288 -0.39 1.37 1.08
CA ASN A 288 -0.12 1.06 2.49
C ASN A 288 1.27 1.57 2.95
N GLY A 289 1.99 2.30 2.08
CA GLY A 289 3.34 2.80 2.38
C GLY A 289 4.42 1.72 2.44
N TYR A 290 4.09 0.47 2.05
CA TYR A 290 5.07 -0.61 1.93
C TYR A 290 5.70 -0.59 0.55
N GLY A 291 7.00 -0.55 0.45
CA GLY A 291 7.62 -0.55 -0.86
C GLY A 291 9.14 -0.64 -0.78
N TRP A 292 9.76 -0.82 -1.93
CA TRP A 292 11.19 -0.99 -2.09
C TRP A 292 11.96 0.31 -1.77
N ALA A 293 11.57 1.41 -2.39
CA ALA A 293 12.28 2.68 -2.30
C ALA A 293 11.37 3.84 -1.88
N THR A 294 11.95 4.89 -1.29
CA THR A 294 11.26 6.10 -0.82
C THR A 294 11.14 7.19 -1.89
N SER A 295 11.84 7.03 -3.04
CA SER A 295 11.79 7.98 -4.15
C SER A 295 10.43 8.01 -4.83
N GLU A 296 10.01 9.18 -5.31
CA GLU A 296 8.78 9.33 -6.10
C GLU A 296 8.91 8.69 -7.48
N ASN A 297 7.81 8.13 -7.98
CA ASN A 297 7.72 7.51 -9.30
C ASN A 297 8.70 6.33 -9.50
N TYR A 298 9.07 5.64 -8.40
CA TYR A 298 10.02 4.53 -8.45
C TYR A 298 9.58 3.46 -9.45
N GLY A 299 8.39 2.90 -9.27
CA GLY A 299 7.86 1.88 -10.16
C GLY A 299 7.61 2.37 -11.59
N ILE A 300 7.22 3.64 -11.75
CA ILE A 300 7.04 4.26 -13.08
C ILE A 300 8.38 4.33 -13.83
N SER A 301 9.47 4.63 -13.15
CA SER A 301 10.82 4.67 -13.75
C SER A 301 11.25 3.28 -14.24
N ILE A 302 11.02 2.24 -13.45
CA ILE A 302 11.29 0.85 -13.85
C ILE A 302 10.40 0.46 -15.04
N LYS A 303 9.10 0.77 -15.02
CA LYS A 303 8.17 0.46 -16.10
C LYS A 303 8.56 1.11 -17.44
N LYS A 304 9.10 2.32 -17.41
CA LYS A 304 9.63 2.98 -18.64
C LYS A 304 10.75 2.16 -19.25
N LEU A 305 11.72 1.68 -18.45
CA LEU A 305 12.80 0.83 -18.94
C LEU A 305 12.30 -0.51 -19.50
N ILE A 306 11.29 -1.10 -18.86
CA ILE A 306 10.63 -2.31 -19.38
C ILE A 306 10.03 -2.05 -20.76
N ALA A 307 9.31 -0.94 -20.93
CA ALA A 307 8.67 -0.59 -22.22
C ALA A 307 9.67 -0.31 -23.35
N GLU A 308 10.89 0.09 -23.02
CA GLU A 308 11.97 0.27 -24.00
C GLU A 308 12.67 -1.04 -24.37
N MET A 309 12.48 -2.09 -23.55
CA MET A 309 13.14 -3.39 -23.72
C MET A 309 12.30 -4.38 -24.56
N ILE A 310 10.95 -4.32 -24.46
CA ILE A 310 10.02 -5.32 -25.02
C ILE A 310 9.29 -4.86 -26.30
#